data_28763fbd6a523d2a21059939baac4316
#
_entry.id   28763fbd6a523d2a21059939baac4316
#
_cell.length_a   1.000
_cell.length_b   1.000
_cell.length_c   1.000
_cell.angle_alpha   90.00
_cell.angle_beta   90.00
_cell.angle_gamma   90.00
#
_symmetry.space_group_name_H-M   'P 1'
#
loop_
_entity.id
_entity.type
_entity.pdbx_description
1 polymer ?
#
loop_
_entity_poly.entity_id
_entity_poly.type
_entity_poly.pdbx_seq_one_letter_code
_entity_poly.pdbx_strand_id
1 'polypeptide(L)'
;MAHTVDPNESAEPHDALDHIVAVWEKSVDLQIHFNEICMNLRRTAIGAVGALLAAGALAFRFGGHVQVLNHTVSVAFLFAVIALLVWLSFYAMDRFWYHELLRATVKYAESLEEPARDAGLPIRLNMSAEIRKANHQALGMSGGAKINLFYLVVAAGLLLGCWWLYAGVIQPAVA
;
A
#
# COMPACT_ATOMS: atom_id res chain seq x y z
N MET A 1 -50.81 -22.82 26.10
CA MET A 1 -50.56 -23.17 24.70
C MET A 1 -49.10 -22.79 24.40
N ALA A 2 -48.22 -23.75 24.39
CA ALA A 2 -46.80 -23.55 24.05
C ALA A 2 -46.67 -23.55 22.53
N HIS A 3 -46.23 -22.45 21.98
CA HIS A 3 -45.88 -22.32 20.58
C HIS A 3 -44.58 -23.09 20.37
N THR A 4 -44.64 -24.31 19.86
CA THR A 4 -43.48 -25.06 19.40
C THR A 4 -43.00 -24.37 18.13
N VAL A 5 -41.90 -23.63 18.22
CA VAL A 5 -41.14 -23.14 17.06
C VAL A 5 -40.58 -24.39 16.36
N ASP A 6 -41.03 -24.62 15.16
CA ASP A 6 -40.57 -25.73 14.33
C ASP A 6 -39.08 -25.47 13.94
N PRO A 7 -38.11 -26.30 14.37
CA PRO A 7 -36.68 -26.08 14.09
C PRO A 7 -36.30 -26.29 12.61
N ASN A 8 -37.30 -26.54 11.74
CA ASN A 8 -37.09 -26.84 10.33
C ASN A 8 -37.77 -25.79 9.40
N GLU A 9 -37.97 -24.56 9.90
CA GLU A 9 -38.31 -23.43 9.04
C GLU A 9 -37.04 -23.11 8.21
N SER A 10 -36.88 -23.87 7.11
CA SER A 10 -35.84 -23.65 6.11
C SER A 10 -35.94 -22.18 5.65
N ALA A 11 -34.93 -21.38 6.00
CA ALA A 11 -34.81 -20.02 5.51
C ALA A 11 -35.12 -20.03 4.02
N GLU A 12 -36.12 -19.25 3.59
CA GLU A 12 -36.52 -19.17 2.20
C GLU A 12 -35.26 -18.88 1.36
N PRO A 13 -35.10 -19.49 0.18
CA PRO A 13 -33.92 -19.27 -0.69
C PRO A 13 -33.65 -17.79 -0.96
N HIS A 14 -34.67 -16.97 -0.84
CA HIS A 14 -34.61 -15.51 -1.00
C HIS A 14 -33.85 -14.84 0.17
N ASP A 15 -34.11 -15.24 1.42
CA ASP A 15 -33.44 -14.68 2.60
C ASP A 15 -31.94 -15.02 2.62
N ALA A 16 -31.58 -16.23 2.17
CA ALA A 16 -30.17 -16.64 2.04
C ALA A 16 -29.41 -15.81 1.01
N LEU A 17 -30.09 -15.43 -0.06
CA LEU A 17 -29.58 -14.61 -1.15
C LEU A 17 -29.38 -13.17 -0.73
N ASP A 18 -30.35 -12.57 -0.08
CA ASP A 18 -30.27 -11.22 0.44
C ASP A 18 -29.14 -11.10 1.46
N HIS A 19 -28.93 -12.15 2.26
CA HIS A 19 -27.80 -12.20 3.19
C HIS A 19 -26.44 -12.24 2.46
N ILE A 20 -26.30 -13.03 1.39
CA ILE A 20 -25.07 -13.10 0.59
C ILE A 20 -24.78 -11.73 -0.05
N VAL A 21 -25.78 -11.06 -0.62
CA VAL A 21 -25.64 -9.74 -1.21
C VAL A 21 -25.21 -8.72 -0.16
N ALA A 22 -25.83 -8.69 1.02
CA ALA A 22 -25.46 -7.78 2.10
C ALA A 22 -24.02 -7.99 2.60
N VAL A 23 -23.57 -9.23 2.71
CA VAL A 23 -22.19 -9.56 3.09
C VAL A 23 -21.21 -9.16 1.98
N TRP A 24 -21.57 -9.38 0.72
CA TRP A 24 -20.77 -8.97 -0.43
C TRP A 24 -20.62 -7.44 -0.50
N GLU A 25 -21.69 -6.67 -0.31
CA GLU A 25 -21.62 -5.21 -0.24
C GLU A 25 -20.65 -4.74 0.84
N LYS A 26 -20.72 -5.34 2.04
CA LYS A 26 -19.78 -5.05 3.13
C LYS A 26 -18.34 -5.38 2.77
N SER A 27 -18.09 -6.46 2.03
CA SER A 27 -16.75 -6.81 1.59
C SER A 27 -16.19 -5.83 0.56
N VAL A 28 -17.04 -5.27 -0.31
CA VAL A 28 -16.70 -4.21 -1.26
C VAL A 28 -16.37 -2.91 -0.52
N ASP A 29 -17.17 -2.51 0.46
CA ASP A 29 -16.89 -1.35 1.30
C ASP A 29 -15.52 -1.46 1.98
N LEU A 30 -15.19 -2.63 2.52
CA LEU A 30 -13.88 -2.90 3.12
C LEU A 30 -12.74 -2.81 2.09
N GLN A 31 -12.93 -3.28 0.86
CA GLN A 31 -11.94 -3.14 -0.22
C GLN A 31 -11.66 -1.66 -0.53
N ILE A 32 -12.72 -0.85 -0.66
CA ILE A 32 -12.62 0.59 -0.90
C ILE A 32 -11.85 1.24 0.25
N HIS A 33 -12.23 0.93 1.49
CA HIS A 33 -11.58 1.49 2.68
C HIS A 33 -10.09 1.16 2.75
N PHE A 34 -9.69 -0.11 2.54
CA PHE A 34 -8.27 -0.48 2.52
C PHE A 34 -7.50 0.14 1.37
N ASN A 35 -8.13 0.29 0.19
CA ASN A 35 -7.51 0.97 -0.93
C ASN A 35 -7.25 2.46 -0.61
N GLU A 36 -8.19 3.15 0.03
CA GLU A 36 -8.02 4.53 0.49
C GLU A 36 -6.88 4.66 1.50
N ILE A 37 -6.78 3.73 2.47
CA ILE A 37 -5.68 3.69 3.44
C ILE A 37 -4.34 3.55 2.70
N CYS A 38 -4.22 2.61 1.75
CA CYS A 38 -3.00 2.42 0.97
C CYS A 38 -2.62 3.69 0.19
N MET A 39 -3.58 4.37 -0.43
CA MET A 39 -3.34 5.61 -1.17
C MET A 39 -2.92 6.75 -0.25
N ASN A 40 -3.55 6.89 0.92
CA ASN A 40 -3.19 7.90 1.91
C ASN A 40 -1.80 7.64 2.51
N LEU A 41 -1.45 6.37 2.76
CA LEU A 41 -0.13 5.96 3.23
C LEU A 41 0.96 6.40 2.24
N ARG A 42 0.78 6.14 0.94
CA ARG A 42 1.72 6.54 -0.12
C ARG A 42 1.84 8.06 -0.23
N ARG A 43 0.72 8.79 -0.16
CA ARG A 43 0.72 10.25 -0.16
C ARG A 43 1.49 10.81 1.02
N THR A 44 1.27 10.26 2.22
CA THR A 44 1.99 10.63 3.44
C THR A 44 3.48 10.33 3.33
N ALA A 45 3.86 9.17 2.78
CA ALA A 45 5.25 8.79 2.56
C ALA A 45 5.97 9.80 1.63
N ILE A 46 5.34 10.15 0.50
CA ILE A 46 5.89 11.15 -0.44
C ILE A 46 6.05 12.51 0.25
N GLY A 47 5.03 12.95 1.01
CA GLY A 47 5.08 14.22 1.75
C GLY A 47 6.18 14.26 2.80
N ALA A 48 6.31 13.20 3.60
CA ALA A 48 7.35 13.10 4.63
C ALA A 48 8.76 13.10 4.04
N VAL A 49 9.00 12.29 3.00
CA VAL A 49 10.29 12.26 2.29
C VAL A 49 10.58 13.60 1.63
N GLY A 50 9.58 14.22 0.98
CA GLY A 50 9.73 15.55 0.38
C GLY A 50 10.12 16.62 1.40
N ALA A 51 9.50 16.64 2.58
CA ALA A 51 9.85 17.55 3.66
C ALA A 51 11.28 17.34 4.18
N LEU A 52 11.69 16.08 4.36
CA LEU A 52 13.06 15.74 4.78
C LEU A 52 14.10 16.16 3.73
N LEU A 53 13.83 15.95 2.45
CA LEU A 53 14.71 16.38 1.37
C LEU A 53 14.79 17.90 1.27
N ALA A 54 13.68 18.62 1.47
CA ALA A 54 13.69 20.09 1.52
C ALA A 54 14.53 20.62 2.68
N ALA A 55 14.39 20.02 3.88
CA ALA A 55 15.25 20.33 5.04
C ALA A 55 16.73 20.02 4.76
N GLY A 56 17.01 18.88 4.11
CA GLY A 56 18.35 18.51 3.67
C GLY A 56 18.96 19.50 2.67
N ALA A 57 18.16 19.99 1.71
CA ALA A 57 18.61 21.00 0.74
C ALA A 57 18.96 22.33 1.42
N LEU A 58 18.18 22.75 2.41
CA LEU A 58 18.51 23.94 3.23
C LEU A 58 19.80 23.71 4.01
N ALA A 59 19.96 22.55 4.69
CA ALA A 59 21.16 22.21 5.39
C ALA A 59 22.40 22.18 4.50
N PHE A 60 22.26 21.67 3.27
CA PHE A 60 23.34 21.69 2.27
C PHE A 60 23.76 23.11 1.90
N ARG A 61 22.78 24.01 1.68
CA ARG A 61 23.05 25.41 1.36
C ARG A 61 23.80 26.16 2.46
N PHE A 62 23.50 25.88 3.72
CA PHE A 62 24.14 26.54 4.86
C PHE A 62 25.43 25.86 5.34
N GLY A 63 25.88 24.80 4.67
CA GLY A 63 27.19 24.17 4.90
C GLY A 63 27.35 23.48 6.25
N GLY A 64 26.23 23.00 6.84
CA GLY A 64 26.29 22.30 8.15
C GLY A 64 27.01 20.96 8.04
N HIS A 65 27.98 20.74 8.94
CA HIS A 65 28.69 19.47 9.09
C HIS A 65 28.66 19.01 10.54
N VAL A 66 28.59 17.72 10.75
CA VAL A 66 28.65 17.09 12.09
C VAL A 66 29.64 15.93 12.07
N GLN A 67 30.27 15.66 13.21
CA GLN A 67 31.10 14.50 13.37
C GLN A 67 30.28 13.31 13.86
N VAL A 68 30.32 12.22 13.10
CA VAL A 68 29.65 10.94 13.42
C VAL A 68 30.70 9.85 13.33
N LEU A 69 30.97 9.15 14.44
CA LEU A 69 31.91 8.03 14.50
C LEU A 69 33.30 8.36 13.87
N ASN A 70 33.88 9.52 14.22
CA ASN A 70 35.15 10.04 13.68
C ASN A 70 35.15 10.42 12.17
N HIS A 71 33.99 10.48 11.55
CA HIS A 71 33.84 10.97 10.19
C HIS A 71 33.05 12.28 10.17
N THR A 72 33.52 13.26 9.42
CA THR A 72 32.79 14.49 9.17
C THR A 72 31.77 14.22 8.07
N VAL A 73 30.48 14.34 8.38
CA VAL A 73 29.40 14.15 7.42
C VAL A 73 28.58 15.43 7.30
N SER A 74 28.03 15.69 6.11
CA SER A 74 27.11 16.83 5.94
C SER A 74 25.78 16.55 6.62
N VAL A 75 25.17 17.57 7.19
CA VAL A 75 23.80 17.46 7.75
C VAL A 75 22.80 17.04 6.67
N ALA A 76 23.00 17.48 5.43
CA ALA A 76 22.17 17.08 4.29
C ALA A 76 22.19 15.56 4.05
N PHE A 77 23.36 14.92 4.20
CA PHE A 77 23.48 13.47 4.09
C PHE A 77 22.65 12.75 5.16
N LEU A 78 22.65 13.24 6.41
CA LEU A 78 21.83 12.66 7.49
C LEU A 78 20.33 12.75 7.16
N PHE A 79 19.87 13.90 6.64
CA PHE A 79 18.49 14.04 6.19
C PHE A 79 18.14 13.05 5.08
N ALA A 80 19.04 12.83 4.12
CA ALA A 80 18.82 11.88 3.02
C ALA A 80 18.75 10.43 3.55
N VAL A 81 19.60 10.06 4.50
CA VAL A 81 19.56 8.73 5.16
C VAL A 81 18.26 8.55 5.94
N ILE A 82 17.83 9.56 6.72
CA ILE A 82 16.55 9.51 7.45
C ILE A 82 15.40 9.39 6.46
N ALA A 83 15.41 10.14 5.36
CA ALA A 83 14.38 10.05 4.33
C ALA A 83 14.29 8.64 3.72
N LEU A 84 15.44 7.99 3.46
CA LEU A 84 15.49 6.61 2.99
C LEU A 84 14.91 5.64 4.03
N LEU A 85 15.26 5.76 5.30
CA LEU A 85 14.72 4.91 6.37
C LEU A 85 13.21 5.08 6.53
N VAL A 86 12.71 6.31 6.50
CA VAL A 86 11.28 6.61 6.52
C VAL A 86 10.59 5.98 5.30
N TRP A 87 11.16 6.13 4.11
CA TRP A 87 10.62 5.52 2.88
C TRP A 87 10.50 4.00 2.98
N LEU A 88 11.56 3.32 3.47
CA LEU A 88 11.56 1.87 3.65
C LEU A 88 10.55 1.42 4.72
N SER A 89 10.32 2.21 5.77
CA SER A 89 9.31 1.92 6.78
C SER A 89 7.91 1.98 6.20
N PHE A 90 7.59 2.98 5.38
CA PHE A 90 6.32 3.08 4.67
C PHE A 90 6.14 1.93 3.65
N TYR A 91 7.21 1.55 2.95
CA TYR A 91 7.19 0.37 2.07
C TYR A 91 6.83 -0.90 2.84
N ALA A 92 7.46 -1.12 4.00
CA ALA A 92 7.20 -2.29 4.83
C ALA A 92 5.72 -2.35 5.28
N MET A 93 5.17 -1.21 5.73
CA MET A 93 3.75 -1.11 6.12
C MET A 93 2.81 -1.36 4.94
N ASP A 94 3.04 -0.71 3.78
CA ASP A 94 2.20 -0.88 2.60
C ASP A 94 2.26 -2.31 2.07
N ARG A 95 3.46 -2.88 1.96
CA ARG A 95 3.68 -4.17 1.30
C ARG A 95 3.30 -5.36 2.16
N PHE A 96 3.69 -5.37 3.45
CA PHE A 96 3.57 -6.55 4.30
C PHE A 96 2.32 -6.51 5.19
N TRP A 97 1.70 -5.35 5.35
CA TRP A 97 0.50 -5.22 6.18
C TRP A 97 -0.73 -4.90 5.33
N TYR A 98 -0.83 -3.67 4.84
CA TYR A 98 -2.06 -3.21 4.18
C TYR A 98 -2.37 -3.90 2.85
N HIS A 99 -1.37 -4.19 2.05
CA HIS A 99 -1.56 -4.91 0.79
C HIS A 99 -2.06 -6.34 1.01
N GLU A 100 -1.61 -7.03 2.06
CA GLU A 100 -2.10 -8.38 2.38
C GLU A 100 -3.53 -8.35 2.92
N LEU A 101 -3.90 -7.34 3.72
CA LEU A 101 -5.29 -7.13 4.15
C LEU A 101 -6.20 -6.87 2.95
N LEU A 102 -5.79 -5.99 2.03
CA LEU A 102 -6.55 -5.74 0.80
C LEU A 102 -6.71 -7.01 -0.05
N ARG A 103 -5.67 -7.82 -0.20
CA ARG A 103 -5.75 -9.10 -0.92
C ARG A 103 -6.71 -10.08 -0.26
N ALA A 104 -6.72 -10.14 1.07
CA ALA A 104 -7.62 -11.00 1.82
C ALA A 104 -9.09 -10.60 1.60
N THR A 105 -9.41 -9.29 1.61
CA THR A 105 -10.78 -8.81 1.36
C THR A 105 -11.22 -9.08 -0.08
N VAL A 106 -10.35 -8.90 -1.07
CA VAL A 106 -10.64 -9.25 -2.48
C VAL A 106 -10.92 -10.74 -2.63
N LYS A 107 -10.06 -11.59 -2.04
CA LYS A 107 -10.25 -13.05 -2.10
C LYS A 107 -11.54 -13.49 -1.40
N TYR A 108 -11.90 -12.84 -0.30
CA TYR A 108 -13.17 -13.11 0.38
C TYR A 108 -14.37 -12.72 -0.48
N ALA A 109 -14.36 -11.55 -1.11
CA ALA A 109 -15.42 -11.15 -2.03
C ALA A 109 -15.56 -12.12 -3.23
N GLU A 110 -14.45 -12.58 -3.81
CA GLU A 110 -14.46 -13.59 -4.88
C GLU A 110 -15.12 -14.91 -4.42
N SER A 111 -14.89 -15.33 -3.17
CA SER A 111 -15.53 -16.55 -2.62
C SER A 111 -17.05 -16.42 -2.42
N LEU A 112 -17.57 -15.19 -2.30
CA LEU A 112 -19.01 -14.93 -2.24
C LEU A 112 -19.64 -14.83 -3.64
N GLU A 113 -18.86 -14.38 -4.64
CA GLU A 113 -19.33 -14.26 -6.03
C GLU A 113 -19.54 -15.64 -6.69
N GLU A 114 -18.81 -16.67 -6.28
CA GLU A 114 -18.86 -18.00 -6.86
C GLU A 114 -20.21 -18.72 -6.59
N PRO A 115 -20.69 -18.82 -5.32
CA PRO A 115 -22.01 -19.41 -5.02
C PRO A 115 -23.17 -18.61 -5.63
N ALA A 116 -23.07 -17.29 -5.68
CA ALA A 116 -24.07 -16.43 -6.27
C ALA A 116 -24.21 -16.66 -7.78
N ARG A 117 -23.11 -16.92 -8.48
CA ARG A 117 -23.11 -17.27 -9.92
C ARG A 117 -23.74 -18.65 -10.16
N ASP A 118 -23.42 -19.64 -9.33
CA ASP A 118 -23.92 -21.00 -9.47
C ASP A 118 -25.42 -21.11 -9.16
N ALA A 119 -25.94 -20.23 -8.32
CA ALA A 119 -27.36 -20.10 -8.02
C ALA A 119 -28.20 -19.50 -9.16
N GLY A 120 -27.54 -19.11 -10.28
CA GLY A 120 -28.25 -18.59 -11.47
C GLY A 120 -28.90 -17.22 -11.28
N LEU A 121 -28.36 -16.42 -10.37
CA LEU A 121 -28.86 -15.07 -10.11
C LEU A 121 -28.82 -14.18 -11.36
N PRO A 122 -29.87 -13.37 -11.61
CA PRO A 122 -29.92 -12.43 -12.73
C PRO A 122 -28.86 -11.31 -12.58
N ILE A 123 -28.30 -11.11 -11.39
CA ILE A 123 -27.26 -10.13 -11.10
C ILE A 123 -25.90 -10.82 -11.23
N ARG A 124 -25.09 -10.37 -12.18
CA ARG A 124 -23.70 -10.83 -12.32
C ARG A 124 -22.83 -10.18 -11.24
N LEU A 125 -22.73 -10.79 -10.07
CA LEU A 125 -21.72 -10.48 -9.07
C LEU A 125 -20.37 -11.00 -9.59
N ASN A 126 -19.63 -10.18 -10.34
CA ASN A 126 -18.33 -10.56 -10.93
C ASN A 126 -17.33 -9.41 -10.88
N MET A 127 -17.56 -8.44 -10.00
CA MET A 127 -16.78 -7.21 -9.96
C MET A 127 -15.32 -7.46 -9.56
N SER A 128 -15.09 -8.31 -8.58
CA SER A 128 -13.74 -8.61 -8.09
C SER A 128 -12.89 -9.31 -9.14
N ALA A 129 -13.48 -10.24 -9.91
CA ALA A 129 -12.82 -10.92 -11.01
C ALA A 129 -12.48 -9.97 -12.18
N GLU A 130 -13.40 -9.06 -12.54
CA GLU A 130 -13.17 -8.07 -13.61
C GLU A 130 -12.11 -7.03 -13.22
N ILE A 131 -12.12 -6.54 -11.97
CA ILE A 131 -11.08 -5.64 -11.45
C ILE A 131 -9.71 -6.32 -11.48
N ARG A 132 -9.62 -7.59 -11.06
CA ARG A 132 -8.37 -8.35 -11.12
C ARG A 132 -7.86 -8.49 -12.54
N LYS A 133 -8.73 -8.82 -13.50
CA LYS A 133 -8.39 -8.94 -14.92
C LYS A 133 -7.88 -7.61 -15.48
N ALA A 134 -8.61 -6.52 -15.25
CA ALA A 134 -8.22 -5.18 -15.68
C ALA A 134 -6.88 -4.76 -15.07
N ASN A 135 -6.66 -5.04 -13.78
CA ASN A 135 -5.41 -4.72 -13.10
C ASN A 135 -4.22 -5.51 -13.67
N HIS A 136 -4.42 -6.77 -14.07
CA HIS A 136 -3.37 -7.58 -14.70
C HIS A 136 -3.06 -7.10 -16.12
N GLN A 137 -4.06 -6.66 -16.88
CA GLN A 137 -3.90 -6.15 -18.25
C GLN A 137 -3.13 -4.82 -18.29
N ALA A 138 -3.30 -3.95 -17.30
CA ALA A 138 -2.60 -2.67 -17.21
C ALA A 138 -1.13 -2.87 -16.80
N LEU A 139 -0.21 -3.09 -17.72
CA LEU A 139 1.25 -3.30 -17.60
C LEU A 139 1.72 -4.78 -17.53
N GLY A 140 0.84 -5.78 -17.63
CA GLY A 140 1.22 -7.20 -17.53
C GLY A 140 1.83 -7.59 -16.16
N MET A 141 1.70 -6.74 -15.14
CA MET A 141 2.31 -6.91 -13.82
C MET A 141 1.25 -7.10 -12.75
N SER A 142 1.54 -7.95 -11.75
CA SER A 142 0.69 -8.07 -10.58
C SER A 142 0.64 -6.76 -9.76
N GLY A 143 -0.44 -6.56 -8.99
CA GLY A 143 -0.56 -5.38 -8.12
C GLY A 143 0.63 -5.21 -7.17
N GLY A 144 1.10 -6.32 -6.57
CA GLY A 144 2.29 -6.30 -5.71
C GLY A 144 3.58 -5.90 -6.45
N ALA A 145 3.75 -6.31 -7.72
CA ALA A 145 4.91 -5.92 -8.52
C ALA A 145 4.92 -4.42 -8.85
N LYS A 146 3.74 -3.83 -9.09
CA LYS A 146 3.60 -2.38 -9.32
C LYS A 146 3.97 -1.58 -8.06
N ILE A 147 3.55 -2.05 -6.89
CA ILE A 147 3.92 -1.44 -5.60
C ILE A 147 5.44 -1.51 -5.40
N ASN A 148 6.03 -2.69 -5.59
CA ASN A 148 7.47 -2.86 -5.46
C ASN A 148 8.24 -1.94 -6.42
N LEU A 149 7.81 -1.83 -7.68
CA LEU A 149 8.44 -0.93 -8.65
C LEU A 149 8.38 0.54 -8.20
N PHE A 150 7.21 0.99 -7.73
CA PHE A 150 7.03 2.35 -7.23
C PHE A 150 8.01 2.67 -6.09
N TYR A 151 8.08 1.80 -5.08
CA TYR A 151 8.99 2.03 -3.95
C TYR A 151 10.46 1.90 -4.32
N LEU A 152 10.81 0.98 -5.23
CA LEU A 152 12.18 0.74 -5.67
C LEU A 152 12.74 1.93 -6.46
N VAL A 153 11.95 2.54 -7.34
CA VAL A 153 12.38 3.71 -8.13
C VAL A 153 12.76 4.88 -7.22
N VAL A 154 11.92 5.17 -6.22
CA VAL A 154 12.20 6.27 -5.27
C VAL A 154 13.38 5.92 -4.36
N ALA A 155 13.46 4.67 -3.87
CA ALA A 155 14.59 4.21 -3.06
C ALA A 155 15.92 4.31 -3.82
N ALA A 156 15.93 3.93 -5.10
CA ALA A 156 17.11 4.08 -5.97
C ALA A 156 17.54 5.55 -6.11
N GLY A 157 16.58 6.45 -6.31
CA GLY A 157 16.84 7.90 -6.33
C GLY A 157 17.43 8.43 -5.02
N LEU A 158 16.87 8.00 -3.88
CA LEU A 158 17.39 8.37 -2.55
C LEU A 158 18.80 7.81 -2.31
N LEU A 159 19.07 6.57 -2.71
CA LEU A 159 20.40 5.95 -2.62
C LEU A 159 21.43 6.68 -3.47
N LEU A 160 21.08 7.05 -4.70
CA LEU A 160 21.94 7.84 -5.56
C LEU A 160 22.23 9.23 -4.97
N GLY A 161 21.22 9.86 -4.37
CA GLY A 161 21.38 11.13 -3.64
C GLY A 161 22.30 10.99 -2.42
N CYS A 162 22.14 9.95 -1.62
CA CYS A 162 23.04 9.64 -0.52
C CYS A 162 24.45 9.40 -1.00
N TRP A 163 24.65 8.62 -2.06
CA TRP A 163 25.95 8.37 -2.67
C TRP A 163 26.63 9.66 -3.13
N TRP A 164 25.89 10.52 -3.83
CA TRP A 164 26.42 11.79 -4.33
C TRP A 164 26.83 12.74 -3.19
N LEU A 165 26.02 12.86 -2.14
CA LEU A 165 26.34 13.66 -0.97
C LEU A 165 27.52 13.12 -0.18
N TYR A 166 27.65 11.79 -0.10
CA TYR A 166 28.79 11.14 0.55
C TYR A 166 30.08 11.34 -0.23
N ALA A 167 30.07 11.10 -1.56
CA ALA A 167 31.22 11.27 -2.42
C ALA A 167 31.71 12.73 -2.49
N GLY A 168 30.79 13.70 -2.42
CA GLY A 168 31.13 15.12 -2.40
C GLY A 168 31.88 15.56 -1.14
N VAL A 169 31.69 14.86 -0.03
CA VAL A 169 32.41 15.14 1.23
C VAL A 169 33.84 14.59 1.21
N ILE A 170 34.10 13.53 0.44
CA ILE A 170 35.40 12.83 0.40
C ILE A 170 36.38 13.53 -0.57
N GLN A 171 35.94 14.44 -1.43
CA GLN A 171 36.87 15.19 -2.27
C GLN A 171 37.75 16.08 -1.35
N PRO A 172 39.07 15.80 -1.22
CA PRO A 172 39.96 16.73 -0.52
C PRO A 172 39.87 18.06 -1.23
N ALA A 173 39.71 19.13 -0.48
CA ALA A 173 39.89 20.47 -0.99
C ALA A 173 41.26 20.47 -1.69
N VAL A 174 41.26 20.44 -3.00
CA VAL A 174 42.47 20.68 -3.80
C VAL A 174 42.79 22.13 -3.55
N ALA A 175 43.85 22.34 -2.75
CA ALA A 175 44.39 23.63 -2.39
C ALA A 175 44.95 24.36 -3.62
#